data_9d6c090e7be5b74887db893652a15201
#
_entry.id   9d6c090e7be5b74887db893652a15201
#
_cell.length_a   1.000
_cell.length_b   1.000
_cell.length_c   1.000
_cell.angle_alpha   90.00
_cell.angle_beta   90.00
_cell.angle_gamma   90.00
#
_symmetry.space_group_name_H-M   'P 1'
#
loop_
_entity.id
_entity.type
_entity.pdbx_description
1 polymer ?
#
loop_
_entity_poly.entity_id
_entity_poly.type
_entity_poly.pdbx_seq_one_letter_code
_entity_poly.pdbx_strand_id
1 'polypeptide(L)'
;MKTLMKHSLVAAAIAMGVSGVAMADNDEGKEGRGCSLSTLDGMYIFAATGHIIPASGPAQPKAIVEWIRFNGDGTLSSAGATRSLNGVIAQIPSSNGAGASYSIADLVPPGGGCMGTLAFSASGPNFDLFIPPKGEDIWMIQTNPNNVFQGTATKVSR
;
A
#
# COMPACT_ATOMS: atom_id res chain seq x y z
N MET A 1 72.99 55.61 -34.55
CA MET A 1 73.08 54.31 -33.86
C MET A 1 71.92 54.16 -32.98
N LYS A 2 70.98 53.26 -33.34
CA LYS A 2 69.69 53.12 -32.73
C LYS A 2 69.68 51.91 -31.81
N THR A 3 69.43 52.16 -30.51
CA THR A 3 69.39 51.14 -29.50
C THR A 3 67.94 50.67 -29.34
N LEU A 4 67.67 49.40 -29.63
CA LEU A 4 66.34 48.76 -29.45
C LEU A 4 66.20 48.40 -27.97
N MET A 5 65.19 48.94 -27.34
CA MET A 5 64.71 48.53 -26.02
C MET A 5 63.72 47.39 -26.18
N LYS A 6 64.03 46.20 -25.65
CA LYS A 6 63.13 45.06 -25.55
C LYS A 6 62.24 45.20 -24.31
N HIS A 7 60.94 45.29 -24.50
CA HIS A 7 59.98 45.28 -23.41
C HIS A 7 59.53 43.84 -23.20
N SER A 8 59.85 43.31 -22.00
CA SER A 8 59.31 42.03 -21.55
C SER A 8 57.92 42.25 -20.93
N LEU A 9 56.92 41.67 -21.56
CA LEU A 9 55.57 41.57 -21.04
C LEU A 9 55.49 40.35 -20.10
N VAL A 10 55.28 40.59 -18.82
CA VAL A 10 54.94 39.57 -17.83
C VAL A 10 53.47 39.39 -17.87
N ALA A 11 53.00 38.25 -18.38
CA ALA A 11 51.58 37.84 -18.32
C ALA A 11 51.30 37.21 -16.94
N ALA A 12 50.56 37.92 -16.10
CA ALA A 12 50.03 37.36 -14.86
C ALA A 12 48.78 36.52 -15.19
N ALA A 13 48.87 35.20 -15.06
CA ALA A 13 47.75 34.32 -15.15
C ALA A 13 46.94 34.35 -13.82
N ILE A 14 45.76 34.94 -13.85
CA ILE A 14 44.81 34.90 -12.76
C ILE A 14 44.07 33.57 -12.84
N ALA A 15 44.42 32.62 -11.98
CA ALA A 15 43.65 31.39 -11.79
C ALA A 15 42.35 31.72 -11.02
N MET A 16 41.25 31.85 -11.71
CA MET A 16 39.92 31.87 -11.09
C MET A 16 39.60 30.47 -10.60
N GLY A 17 39.72 30.26 -9.30
CA GLY A 17 39.22 29.07 -8.63
C GLY A 17 37.71 29.09 -8.67
N VAL A 18 37.14 28.23 -9.52
CA VAL A 18 35.72 27.92 -9.48
C VAL A 18 35.52 27.08 -8.23
N SER A 19 35.04 27.71 -7.14
CA SER A 19 34.52 27.01 -5.98
C SER A 19 33.23 26.29 -6.43
N GLY A 20 33.36 25.01 -6.75
CA GLY A 20 32.22 24.14 -6.93
C GLY A 20 31.41 24.11 -5.62
N VAL A 21 30.30 24.81 -5.56
CA VAL A 21 29.28 24.56 -4.56
C VAL A 21 28.82 23.13 -4.83
N ALA A 22 29.26 22.20 -3.99
CA ALA A 22 28.60 20.91 -3.91
C ALA A 22 27.16 21.22 -3.50
N MET A 23 26.26 21.17 -4.48
CA MET A 23 24.83 21.03 -4.20
C MET A 23 24.74 19.73 -3.43
N ALA A 24 24.58 19.82 -2.11
CA ALA A 24 24.07 18.71 -1.36
C ALA A 24 22.72 18.41 -2.01
N ASP A 25 22.64 17.29 -2.72
CA ASP A 25 21.36 16.67 -3.03
C ASP A 25 20.70 16.48 -1.68
N ASN A 26 19.85 17.44 -1.35
CA ASN A 26 18.82 17.23 -0.36
C ASN A 26 17.96 16.12 -0.95
N ASP A 27 18.24 14.92 -0.54
CA ASP A 27 17.35 13.76 -0.69
C ASP A 27 16.18 13.98 0.29
N GLU A 28 15.59 15.21 0.19
CA GLU A 28 14.35 15.58 0.85
C GLU A 28 13.25 14.82 0.15
N GLY A 29 12.92 13.67 0.76
CA GLY A 29 11.55 13.20 0.75
C GLY A 29 11.09 12.55 -0.54
N LYS A 30 11.63 11.42 -0.89
CA LYS A 30 10.78 10.38 -1.48
C LYS A 30 9.82 9.79 -0.44
N GLU A 31 9.26 10.62 0.40
CA GLU A 31 8.09 10.31 1.25
C GLU A 31 6.77 10.56 0.50
N GLY A 32 6.72 10.11 -0.71
CA GLY A 32 5.53 10.14 -1.53
C GLY A 32 5.60 9.03 -2.56
N ARG A 33 5.79 7.80 -2.13
CA ARG A 33 5.46 6.68 -3.01
C ARG A 33 3.97 6.78 -3.24
N GLY A 34 3.61 7.25 -4.44
CA GLY A 34 2.22 7.32 -4.86
C GLY A 34 1.54 5.98 -4.64
N CYS A 35 0.28 6.01 -4.36
CA CYS A 35 -0.54 4.81 -4.19
C CYS A 35 -0.50 3.99 -5.49
N SER A 36 -0.11 2.73 -5.38
CA SER A 36 -0.03 1.81 -6.51
C SER A 36 -0.38 0.40 -6.06
N LEU A 37 -0.66 -0.49 -7.01
CA LEU A 37 -0.95 -1.88 -6.70
C LEU A 37 0.17 -2.54 -5.89
N SER A 38 1.42 -2.19 -6.17
CA SER A 38 2.59 -2.71 -5.45
C SER A 38 2.73 -2.20 -3.99
N THR A 39 1.88 -1.25 -3.56
CA THR A 39 1.78 -0.87 -2.15
C THR A 39 1.35 -2.06 -1.30
N LEU A 40 0.52 -2.94 -1.87
CA LEU A 40 0.11 -4.20 -1.27
C LEU A 40 0.83 -5.35 -2.00
N ASP A 41 1.92 -5.81 -1.41
CA ASP A 41 2.63 -7.01 -1.84
C ASP A 41 3.08 -7.78 -0.59
N GLY A 42 2.70 -9.05 -0.49
CA GLY A 42 3.06 -9.91 0.63
C GLY A 42 1.91 -10.70 1.23
N MET A 43 2.24 -11.42 2.30
CA MET A 43 1.28 -12.20 3.08
C MET A 43 0.76 -11.39 4.26
N TYR A 44 -0.54 -11.46 4.48
CA TYR A 44 -1.26 -10.76 5.55
C TYR A 44 -2.13 -11.74 6.33
N ILE A 45 -2.31 -11.47 7.62
CA ILE A 45 -3.35 -12.09 8.45
C ILE A 45 -4.48 -11.07 8.58
N PHE A 46 -5.65 -11.40 8.05
CA PHE A 46 -6.88 -10.63 8.20
C PHE A 46 -7.69 -11.17 9.35
N ALA A 47 -8.00 -10.33 10.33
CA ALA A 47 -8.89 -10.64 11.43
C ALA A 47 -10.04 -9.63 11.44
N ALA A 48 -11.27 -10.13 11.41
CA ALA A 48 -12.46 -9.28 11.33
C ALA A 48 -13.62 -9.82 12.14
N THR A 49 -14.45 -8.89 12.62
CA THR A 49 -15.67 -9.19 13.37
C THR A 49 -16.81 -8.28 12.94
N GLY A 50 -18.03 -8.71 13.23
CA GLY A 50 -19.23 -7.92 12.94
C GLY A 50 -20.48 -8.77 12.93
N HIS A 51 -21.43 -8.39 12.04
CA HIS A 51 -22.74 -9.02 11.98
C HIS A 51 -23.23 -9.13 10.54
N ILE A 52 -24.02 -10.17 10.27
CA ILE A 52 -24.93 -10.22 9.14
C ILE A 52 -26.29 -9.74 9.61
N ILE A 53 -26.94 -8.86 8.87
CA ILE A 53 -28.28 -8.36 9.15
C ILE A 53 -29.25 -9.07 8.19
N PRO A 54 -29.91 -10.14 8.61
CA PRO A 54 -30.86 -10.85 7.74
C PRO A 54 -32.10 -9.99 7.49
N ALA A 55 -32.81 -10.26 6.39
CA ALA A 55 -34.08 -9.58 6.09
C ALA A 55 -35.17 -9.78 7.17
N SER A 56 -35.05 -10.84 7.95
CA SER A 56 -35.91 -11.14 9.09
C SER A 56 -35.10 -11.83 10.20
N GLY A 57 -35.46 -11.55 11.45
CA GLY A 57 -34.78 -12.11 12.62
C GLY A 57 -33.64 -11.22 13.14
N PRO A 58 -32.97 -11.65 14.20
CA PRO A 58 -31.90 -10.88 14.84
C PRO A 58 -30.60 -10.87 14.00
N ALA A 59 -29.79 -9.83 14.20
CA ALA A 59 -28.46 -9.77 13.65
C ALA A 59 -27.62 -10.97 14.12
N GLN A 60 -26.86 -11.55 13.18
CA GLN A 60 -26.04 -12.75 13.43
C GLN A 60 -24.57 -12.36 13.57
N PRO A 61 -23.93 -12.62 14.70
CA PRO A 61 -22.52 -12.34 14.89
C PRO A 61 -21.66 -13.16 13.93
N LYS A 62 -20.62 -12.52 13.38
CA LYS A 62 -19.69 -13.09 12.42
C LYS A 62 -18.26 -12.73 12.81
N ALA A 63 -17.34 -13.68 12.69
CA ALA A 63 -15.90 -13.47 12.83
C ALA A 63 -15.15 -14.30 11.80
N ILE A 64 -13.97 -13.83 11.40
CA ILE A 64 -13.04 -14.56 10.52
C ILE A 64 -11.59 -14.26 10.90
N VAL A 65 -10.74 -15.26 10.72
CA VAL A 65 -9.30 -15.07 10.57
C VAL A 65 -8.89 -15.77 9.28
N GLU A 66 -8.16 -15.06 8.42
CA GLU A 66 -7.83 -15.49 7.08
C GLU A 66 -6.41 -15.09 6.70
N TRP A 67 -5.71 -15.96 5.98
CA TRP A 67 -4.46 -15.64 5.32
C TRP A 67 -4.72 -15.13 3.91
N ILE A 68 -4.28 -13.89 3.63
CA ILE A 68 -4.43 -13.25 2.31
C ILE A 68 -3.05 -12.97 1.74
N ARG A 69 -2.79 -13.43 0.53
CA ARG A 69 -1.62 -13.06 -0.28
C ARG A 69 -2.03 -11.98 -1.28
N PHE A 70 -1.50 -10.77 -1.14
CA PHE A 70 -1.54 -9.74 -2.18
C PHE A 70 -0.31 -9.90 -3.08
N ASN A 71 -0.49 -9.90 -4.41
CA ASN A 71 0.59 -10.17 -5.36
C ASN A 71 1.26 -8.90 -5.91
N GLY A 72 0.83 -7.69 -5.49
CA GLY A 72 1.40 -6.44 -5.95
C GLY A 72 0.92 -5.99 -7.34
N ASP A 73 0.09 -6.76 -8.01
CA ASP A 73 -0.39 -6.58 -9.39
C ASP A 73 -1.91 -6.41 -9.52
N GLY A 74 -2.64 -6.31 -8.40
CA GLY A 74 -4.10 -6.23 -8.35
C GLY A 74 -4.78 -7.58 -8.15
N THR A 75 -4.02 -8.67 -8.09
CA THR A 75 -4.54 -10.01 -7.79
C THR A 75 -4.21 -10.42 -6.36
N LEU A 76 -5.02 -11.32 -5.80
CA LEU A 76 -4.80 -11.89 -4.48
C LEU A 76 -5.23 -13.35 -4.43
N SER A 77 -4.76 -14.06 -3.41
CA SER A 77 -5.20 -15.41 -3.10
C SER A 77 -5.41 -15.58 -1.59
N SER A 78 -6.24 -16.54 -1.20
CA SER A 78 -6.44 -16.93 0.18
C SER A 78 -5.71 -18.24 0.45
N ALA A 79 -4.86 -18.27 1.48
CA ALA A 79 -4.20 -19.49 1.92
C ALA A 79 -5.06 -20.31 2.90
N GLY A 80 -6.26 -19.83 3.20
CA GLY A 80 -7.26 -20.49 4.05
C GLY A 80 -7.76 -19.59 5.17
N ALA A 81 -8.95 -19.89 5.67
CA ALA A 81 -9.60 -19.12 6.72
C ALA A 81 -10.37 -20.00 7.70
N THR A 82 -10.58 -19.47 8.90
CA THR A 82 -11.57 -19.98 9.84
C THR A 82 -12.63 -18.90 10.08
N ARG A 83 -13.87 -19.24 9.82
CA ARG A 83 -15.04 -18.36 10.03
C ARG A 83 -15.92 -18.90 11.14
N SER A 84 -16.41 -18.01 11.99
CA SER A 84 -17.55 -18.25 12.87
C SER A 84 -18.76 -17.43 12.42
N LEU A 85 -19.90 -18.05 12.28
CA LEU A 85 -21.16 -17.37 11.99
C LEU A 85 -22.21 -17.88 12.96
N ASN A 86 -22.71 -16.98 13.81
CA ASN A 86 -23.68 -17.32 14.87
C ASN A 86 -23.23 -18.54 15.71
N GLY A 87 -21.93 -18.63 16.02
CA GLY A 87 -21.33 -19.75 16.78
C GLY A 87 -21.00 -21.00 15.92
N VAL A 88 -21.43 -21.06 14.67
CA VAL A 88 -21.07 -22.18 13.79
C VAL A 88 -19.70 -21.92 13.16
N ILE A 89 -18.77 -22.82 13.40
CA ILE A 89 -17.41 -22.74 12.87
C ILE A 89 -17.32 -23.43 11.51
N ALA A 90 -16.68 -22.78 10.56
CA ALA A 90 -16.34 -23.36 9.25
C ALA A 90 -14.88 -23.03 8.89
N GLN A 91 -14.18 -24.04 8.40
CA GLN A 91 -12.87 -23.87 7.77
C GLN A 91 -13.08 -23.66 6.27
N ILE A 92 -12.46 -22.62 5.74
CA ILE A 92 -12.50 -22.28 4.31
C ILE A 92 -11.14 -22.68 3.75
N PRO A 93 -11.08 -23.61 2.79
CA PRO A 93 -9.82 -24.06 2.22
C PRO A 93 -9.13 -22.94 1.44
N SER A 94 -7.84 -23.12 1.18
CA SER A 94 -7.09 -22.21 0.33
C SER A 94 -7.70 -22.10 -1.07
N SER A 95 -7.62 -20.91 -1.64
CA SER A 95 -8.01 -20.64 -3.02
C SER A 95 -6.85 -19.93 -3.73
N ASN A 96 -6.66 -20.25 -5.01
CA ASN A 96 -5.69 -19.56 -5.86
C ASN A 96 -6.18 -18.16 -6.32
N GLY A 97 -7.27 -17.67 -5.73
CA GLY A 97 -7.80 -16.33 -5.98
C GLY A 97 -8.48 -16.15 -7.34
N ALA A 98 -8.95 -17.22 -7.98
CA ALA A 98 -9.68 -17.09 -9.24
C ALA A 98 -10.86 -16.10 -9.10
N GLY A 99 -10.78 -14.96 -9.80
CA GLY A 99 -11.74 -13.86 -9.74
C GLY A 99 -11.60 -12.95 -8.51
N ALA A 100 -10.59 -13.12 -7.67
CA ALA A 100 -10.26 -12.20 -6.60
C ALA A 100 -9.37 -11.07 -7.12
N SER A 101 -9.70 -9.82 -6.76
CA SER A 101 -8.94 -8.66 -7.21
C SER A 101 -8.98 -7.54 -6.18
N TYR A 102 -7.99 -6.64 -6.26
CA TYR A 102 -8.00 -5.38 -5.54
C TYR A 102 -7.57 -4.23 -6.45
N SER A 103 -7.97 -3.03 -6.09
CA SER A 103 -7.52 -1.80 -6.71
C SER A 103 -7.02 -0.83 -5.64
N ILE A 104 -6.12 0.06 -6.04
CA ILE A 104 -5.67 1.18 -5.22
C ILE A 104 -6.04 2.46 -5.95
N ALA A 105 -6.70 3.38 -5.26
CA ALA A 105 -7.02 4.69 -5.80
C ALA A 105 -5.90 5.69 -5.46
N ASP A 106 -5.67 6.65 -6.37
CA ASP A 106 -4.71 7.75 -6.17
C ASP A 106 -5.18 8.79 -5.14
N LEU A 107 -6.13 8.43 -4.29
CA LEU A 107 -6.57 9.25 -3.18
C LEU A 107 -5.57 9.12 -2.03
N VAL A 108 -4.71 10.14 -1.92
CA VAL A 108 -3.81 10.28 -0.78
C VAL A 108 -4.50 11.20 0.23
N PRO A 109 -5.03 10.66 1.34
CA PRO A 109 -5.61 11.49 2.38
C PRO A 109 -4.55 12.37 3.04
N PRO A 110 -4.95 13.48 3.70
CA PRO A 110 -4.03 14.26 4.53
C PRO A 110 -3.30 13.37 5.53
N GLY A 111 -1.97 13.40 5.53
CA GLY A 111 -1.14 12.51 6.38
C GLY A 111 -0.61 11.26 5.66
N GLY A 112 -0.90 11.12 4.36
CA GLY A 112 -0.42 9.99 3.56
C GLY A 112 -1.28 8.73 3.68
N GLY A 113 -0.87 7.67 3.00
CA GLY A 113 -1.63 6.44 2.88
C GLY A 113 -2.44 6.36 1.59
N CYS A 114 -3.19 5.30 1.42
CA CYS A 114 -3.96 5.02 0.21
C CYS A 114 -5.36 4.52 0.57
N MET A 115 -6.27 4.65 -0.39
CA MET A 115 -7.56 3.97 -0.37
C MET A 115 -7.62 2.96 -1.51
N GLY A 116 -8.43 1.94 -1.35
CA GLY A 116 -8.62 0.93 -2.38
C GLY A 116 -9.88 0.12 -2.18
N THR A 117 -10.08 -0.83 -3.06
CA THR A 117 -11.18 -1.82 -2.95
C THR A 117 -10.64 -3.22 -3.10
N LEU A 118 -11.34 -4.19 -2.53
CA LEU A 118 -11.02 -5.60 -2.65
C LEU A 118 -12.32 -6.39 -2.89
N ALA A 119 -12.26 -7.34 -3.82
CA ALA A 119 -13.31 -8.32 -4.08
C ALA A 119 -12.70 -9.73 -4.03
N PHE A 120 -13.25 -10.61 -3.18
CA PHE A 120 -12.77 -12.01 -3.11
C PHE A 120 -13.28 -12.87 -4.29
N SER A 121 -14.35 -12.47 -4.94
CA SER A 121 -14.85 -13.04 -6.19
C SER A 121 -15.99 -12.16 -6.73
N ALA A 122 -16.49 -12.45 -7.93
CA ALA A 122 -17.59 -11.69 -8.53
C ALA A 122 -18.88 -11.68 -7.67
N SER A 123 -19.10 -12.70 -6.84
CA SER A 123 -20.25 -12.81 -5.92
C SER A 123 -19.84 -12.88 -4.45
N GLY A 124 -18.56 -12.69 -4.17
CA GLY A 124 -18.00 -12.76 -2.82
C GLY A 124 -18.12 -11.47 -2.02
N PRO A 125 -17.51 -11.45 -0.84
CA PRO A 125 -17.45 -10.24 -0.05
C PRO A 125 -16.55 -9.20 -0.71
N ASN A 126 -17.01 -7.94 -0.70
CA ASN A 126 -16.29 -6.77 -1.16
C ASN A 126 -15.94 -5.90 0.04
N PHE A 127 -14.79 -5.20 -0.04
CA PHE A 127 -14.29 -4.35 1.01
C PHE A 127 -13.75 -3.04 0.45
N ASP A 128 -13.91 -1.95 1.20
CA ASP A 128 -13.07 -0.78 1.08
C ASP A 128 -11.83 -0.95 1.96
N LEU A 129 -10.69 -0.49 1.43
CA LEU A 129 -9.38 -0.59 2.06
C LEU A 129 -8.89 0.79 2.45
N PHE A 130 -8.40 0.93 3.68
CA PHE A 130 -7.70 2.11 4.18
C PHE A 130 -6.29 1.69 4.55
N ILE A 131 -5.31 2.14 3.77
CA ILE A 131 -3.95 1.63 3.74
C ILE A 131 -3.01 2.71 4.26
N PRO A 132 -2.38 2.54 5.43
CA PRO A 132 -1.36 3.46 5.94
C PRO A 132 -0.15 3.55 4.99
N PRO A 133 0.69 4.60 5.11
CA PRO A 133 1.81 4.84 4.19
C PRO A 133 2.77 3.66 4.00
N LYS A 134 2.92 2.80 4.99
CA LYS A 134 3.79 1.62 4.93
C LYS A 134 3.10 0.36 4.40
N GLY A 135 1.76 0.36 4.31
CA GLY A 135 0.98 -0.80 3.87
C GLY A 135 1.11 -2.03 4.80
N GLU A 136 1.47 -1.82 6.07
CA GLU A 136 1.69 -2.90 7.04
C GLU A 136 0.40 -3.37 7.68
N ASP A 137 -0.50 -2.42 8.02
CA ASP A 137 -1.82 -2.68 8.57
C ASP A 137 -2.88 -2.06 7.67
N ILE A 138 -3.80 -2.86 7.17
CA ILE A 138 -4.88 -2.41 6.29
C ILE A 138 -6.19 -2.51 7.04
N TRP A 139 -6.87 -1.38 7.25
CA TRP A 139 -8.24 -1.40 7.75
C TRP A 139 -9.20 -1.70 6.61
N MET A 140 -10.10 -2.63 6.86
CA MET A 140 -11.03 -3.14 5.86
C MET A 140 -12.46 -3.10 6.39
N ILE A 141 -13.38 -2.56 5.59
CA ILE A 141 -14.80 -2.58 5.89
C ILE A 141 -15.57 -3.24 4.74
N GLN A 142 -16.43 -4.21 5.05
CA GLN A 142 -17.25 -4.89 4.06
C GLN A 142 -18.34 -3.96 3.51
N THR A 143 -18.44 -3.87 2.19
CA THR A 143 -19.38 -2.98 1.49
C THR A 143 -20.64 -3.69 0.94
N ASN A 144 -20.68 -5.02 1.01
CA ASN A 144 -21.91 -5.76 0.61
C ASN A 144 -23.08 -5.38 1.52
N PRO A 145 -24.30 -5.21 0.96
CA PRO A 145 -25.49 -4.93 1.75
C PRO A 145 -25.73 -5.95 2.87
N ASN A 146 -26.38 -5.51 3.92
CA ASN A 146 -26.75 -6.35 5.07
C ASN A 146 -25.57 -6.95 5.84
N ASN A 147 -24.40 -6.32 5.74
CA ASN A 147 -23.23 -6.66 6.53
C ASN A 147 -22.73 -5.43 7.29
N VAL A 148 -22.47 -5.60 8.58
CA VAL A 148 -21.69 -4.69 9.41
C VAL A 148 -20.46 -5.47 9.82
N PHE A 149 -19.39 -5.39 9.04
CA PHE A 149 -18.25 -6.27 9.20
C PHE A 149 -16.96 -5.54 8.85
N GLN A 150 -16.03 -5.49 9.80
CA GLN A 150 -14.77 -4.77 9.65
C GLN A 150 -13.63 -5.49 10.37
N GLY A 151 -12.42 -5.20 9.96
CA GLY A 151 -11.23 -5.76 10.58
C GLY A 151 -9.94 -5.16 10.04
N THR A 152 -8.84 -5.78 10.43
CA THR A 152 -7.49 -5.37 10.03
C THR A 152 -6.76 -6.54 9.39
N ALA A 153 -6.08 -6.28 8.29
CA ALA A 153 -5.12 -7.18 7.70
C ALA A 153 -3.71 -6.68 8.02
N THR A 154 -2.96 -7.45 8.80
CA THR A 154 -1.59 -7.13 9.22
C THR A 154 -0.60 -7.92 8.39
N LYS A 155 0.41 -7.23 7.84
CA LYS A 155 1.47 -7.84 7.05
C LYS A 155 2.37 -8.71 7.91
N VAL A 156 2.64 -9.94 7.46
CA VAL A 156 3.48 -10.90 8.20
C VAL A 156 4.72 -11.32 7.42
N SER A 157 4.70 -11.21 6.09
CA SER A 157 5.89 -11.45 5.26
C SER A 157 5.74 -10.84 3.86
N ARG A 158 6.85 -10.71 3.16
CA ARG A 158 6.92 -10.40 1.73
C ARG A 158 6.85 -11.68 0.90
#